data_07164bc187818dab93616fc73aae427d
#
_entry.id   07164bc187818dab93616fc73aae427d
#
_cell.length_a   1.000
_cell.length_b   1.000
_cell.length_c   1.000
_cell.angle_alpha   90.00
_cell.angle_beta   90.00
_cell.angle_gamma   90.00
#
_symmetry.space_group_name_H-M   'P 1'
#
loop_
_entity.id
_entity.type
_entity.pdbx_description
1 polymer ?
#
loop_
_entity_poly.entity_id
_entity_poly.type
_entity_poly.pdbx_seq_one_letter_code
_entity_poly.pdbx_strand_id
1 'polypeptide(L)'
;IYHRQNYYQGSQNIIPLKAIHMHPSIHIHPEVAAALRDGEPVVALESTIIAHGMPYPQNTATARAVEEIVRKNGAIPATIAIIQGKCTVGLTDEELEYFGQAKDILKVSLRDMSYVISQQLYGATTVAATMRIAAMAGIPIFVTGGIGGVHRGAETSMDISADLTEMEHTNVAVVSAGVKSILDIGLTLEYLETKGIPVVTFKQEAFPSFY
;
A
#
# COMPACT_ATOMS: atom_id res chain seq x y z
N ILE A 1 35.62 -18.29 -21.95
CA ILE A 1 36.22 -18.59 -20.63
C ILE A 1 36.16 -17.29 -19.84
N TYR A 2 35.08 -17.11 -19.03
CA TYR A 2 34.97 -15.99 -18.11
C TYR A 2 35.14 -16.51 -16.68
N HIS A 3 36.22 -16.12 -16.01
CA HIS A 3 36.47 -16.36 -14.60
C HIS A 3 35.40 -15.64 -13.75
N ARG A 4 34.63 -16.39 -12.94
CA ARG A 4 33.86 -15.87 -11.82
C ARG A 4 34.86 -15.45 -10.72
N GLN A 5 35.02 -14.16 -10.51
CA GLN A 5 35.61 -13.66 -9.25
C GLN A 5 34.48 -13.37 -8.27
N ASN A 6 34.57 -14.00 -7.11
CA ASN A 6 33.73 -13.77 -5.94
C ASN A 6 33.87 -12.32 -5.43
N TYR A 7 32.86 -11.52 -5.59
CA TYR A 7 32.71 -10.25 -4.91
C TYR A 7 31.53 -10.34 -3.95
N TYR A 8 31.72 -10.96 -2.81
CA TYR A 8 30.86 -10.79 -1.64
C TYR A 8 31.72 -10.94 -0.38
N GLN A 9 32.52 -9.95 -0.07
CA GLN A 9 32.91 -9.57 1.28
C GLN A 9 32.52 -8.09 1.45
N GLY A 10 31.22 -7.83 1.61
CA GLY A 10 30.68 -6.56 2.02
C GLY A 10 30.54 -6.54 3.53
N SER A 11 31.40 -5.75 4.16
CA SER A 11 31.30 -5.33 5.56
C SER A 11 29.86 -4.98 5.92
N GLN A 12 29.38 -5.53 7.04
CA GLN A 12 28.13 -5.14 7.70
C GLN A 12 28.25 -3.70 8.21
N ASN A 13 28.18 -2.73 7.31
CA ASN A 13 27.82 -1.36 7.68
C ASN A 13 26.29 -1.34 7.82
N ILE A 14 25.80 -1.82 8.95
CA ILE A 14 24.46 -1.50 9.44
C ILE A 14 24.48 0.01 9.63
N ILE A 15 23.91 0.74 8.66
CA ILE A 15 23.59 2.16 8.84
C ILE A 15 22.63 2.19 10.03
N PRO A 16 22.98 2.80 11.18
CA PRO A 16 22.05 2.88 12.29
C PRO A 16 20.81 3.59 11.76
N LEU A 17 19.65 2.96 11.89
CA LEU A 17 18.36 3.60 11.64
C LEU A 17 18.38 4.90 12.44
N LYS A 18 18.61 6.03 11.78
CA LYS A 18 18.38 7.36 12.36
C LYS A 18 17.00 7.28 12.98
N ALA A 19 16.89 7.66 14.25
CA ALA A 19 15.60 7.74 14.94
C ALA A 19 14.62 8.39 13.97
N ILE A 20 13.66 7.60 13.50
CA ILE A 20 12.64 8.06 12.56
C ILE A 20 11.92 9.17 13.33
N HIS A 21 12.16 10.41 12.96
CA HIS A 21 11.37 11.54 13.46
C HIS A 21 9.96 11.30 12.90
N MET A 22 9.14 10.57 13.65
CA MET A 22 7.78 10.28 13.25
C MET A 22 7.03 11.61 13.13
N HIS A 23 6.46 11.84 11.96
CA HIS A 23 5.64 13.01 11.74
C HIS A 23 4.47 12.98 12.76
N PRO A 24 4.10 14.07 13.44
CA PRO A 24 3.10 14.08 14.49
C PRO A 24 1.71 13.60 14.03
N SER A 25 1.48 13.54 12.72
CA SER A 25 0.24 13.01 12.12
C SER A 25 0.25 11.51 11.87
N ILE A 26 1.32 10.77 12.24
CA ILE A 26 1.37 9.31 12.09
C ILE A 26 1.20 8.65 13.46
N HIS A 27 0.28 7.70 13.50
CA HIS A 27 0.07 6.79 14.62
C HIS A 27 0.38 5.37 14.16
N ILE A 28 1.33 4.70 14.83
CA ILE A 28 1.69 3.32 14.50
C ILE A 28 1.28 2.44 15.67
N HIS A 29 0.54 1.37 15.37
CA HIS A 29 0.14 0.36 16.35
C HIS A 29 1.38 -0.21 17.06
N PRO A 30 1.36 -0.44 18.39
CA PRO A 30 2.53 -0.88 19.15
C PRO A 30 3.20 -2.14 18.60
N GLU A 31 2.42 -3.13 18.12
CA GLU A 31 2.94 -4.34 17.49
C GLU A 31 3.75 -4.03 16.23
N VAL A 32 3.19 -3.19 15.34
CA VAL A 32 3.87 -2.77 14.11
C VAL A 32 5.13 -1.96 14.42
N ALA A 33 5.06 -1.06 15.39
CA ALA A 33 6.21 -0.27 15.83
C ALA A 33 7.34 -1.14 16.41
N ALA A 34 6.99 -2.18 17.16
CA ALA A 34 7.94 -3.16 17.66
C ALA A 34 8.59 -3.94 16.52
N ALA A 35 7.79 -4.48 15.60
CA ALA A 35 8.27 -5.24 14.46
C ALA A 35 9.25 -4.41 13.58
N LEU A 36 8.89 -3.16 13.26
CA LEU A 36 9.76 -2.26 12.50
C LEU A 36 11.08 -1.97 13.20
N ARG A 37 11.06 -1.73 14.52
CA ARG A 37 12.27 -1.49 15.32
C ARG A 37 13.18 -2.72 15.36
N ASP A 38 12.57 -3.91 15.47
CA ASP A 38 13.30 -5.17 15.66
C ASP A 38 13.69 -5.80 14.30
N GLY A 39 13.33 -5.15 13.18
CA GLY A 39 13.68 -5.59 11.82
C GLY A 39 12.85 -6.79 11.36
N GLU A 40 11.69 -7.01 11.96
CA GLU A 40 10.76 -8.06 11.54
C GLU A 40 10.00 -7.64 10.27
N PRO A 41 9.56 -8.58 9.43
CA PRO A 41 8.83 -8.27 8.21
C PRO A 41 7.45 -7.71 8.51
N VAL A 42 7.16 -6.52 7.95
CA VAL A 42 5.86 -5.86 8.04
C VAL A 42 5.28 -5.70 6.63
N VAL A 43 3.99 -5.99 6.47
CA VAL A 43 3.26 -5.86 5.21
C VAL A 43 2.13 -4.85 5.38
N ALA A 44 2.16 -3.77 4.59
CA ALA A 44 1.08 -2.80 4.54
C ALA A 44 -0.14 -3.37 3.78
N LEU A 45 -1.33 -3.00 4.22
CA LEU A 45 -2.62 -3.33 3.60
C LEU A 45 -3.46 -2.06 3.48
N GLU A 46 -4.26 -1.95 2.41
CA GLU A 46 -5.17 -0.81 2.23
C GLU A 46 -6.49 -0.98 2.99
N SER A 47 -7.21 0.11 3.21
CA SER A 47 -8.52 0.10 3.86
C SER A 47 -9.69 0.40 2.93
N THR A 48 -9.46 0.80 1.68
CA THR A 48 -10.56 1.03 0.72
C THR A 48 -11.42 -0.22 0.51
N ILE A 49 -10.80 -1.40 0.48
CA ILE A 49 -11.53 -2.66 0.33
C ILE A 49 -12.49 -2.91 1.51
N ILE A 50 -12.18 -2.40 2.69
CA ILE A 50 -13.01 -2.54 3.89
C ILE A 50 -14.21 -1.61 3.81
N ALA A 51 -14.00 -0.30 3.61
CA ALA A 51 -15.06 0.69 3.67
C ALA A 51 -15.87 0.81 2.37
N HIS A 52 -15.29 0.45 1.20
CA HIS A 52 -15.89 0.71 -0.11
C HIS A 52 -15.86 -0.49 -1.07
N GLY A 53 -15.31 -1.62 -0.67
CA GLY A 53 -15.12 -2.77 -1.56
C GLY A 53 -16.24 -3.80 -1.50
N MET A 54 -16.67 -4.17 -0.32
CA MET A 54 -17.64 -5.24 -0.08
C MET A 54 -18.65 -4.83 1.00
N PRO A 55 -19.87 -5.42 0.99
CA PRO A 55 -20.83 -5.16 2.05
C PRO A 55 -20.38 -5.78 3.39
N TYR A 56 -20.81 -5.17 4.49
CA TYR A 56 -20.68 -5.75 5.82
C TYR A 56 -21.62 -6.96 5.97
N PRO A 57 -21.23 -8.06 6.64
CA PRO A 57 -19.96 -8.26 7.38
C PRO A 57 -18.82 -8.87 6.55
N GLN A 58 -19.02 -9.10 5.25
CA GLN A 58 -18.04 -9.77 4.39
C GLN A 58 -16.72 -8.97 4.29
N ASN A 59 -16.80 -7.65 4.27
CA ASN A 59 -15.65 -6.76 4.20
C ASN A 59 -14.69 -6.94 5.40
N THR A 60 -15.20 -6.91 6.63
CA THR A 60 -14.39 -7.10 7.84
C THR A 60 -13.85 -8.53 7.94
N ALA A 61 -14.68 -9.53 7.60
CA ALA A 61 -14.26 -10.93 7.57
C ALA A 61 -13.10 -11.15 6.58
N THR A 62 -13.18 -10.53 5.38
CA THR A 62 -12.10 -10.61 4.38
C THR A 62 -10.83 -9.92 4.87
N ALA A 63 -10.93 -8.73 5.47
CA ALA A 63 -9.78 -8.02 6.00
C ALA A 63 -9.05 -8.84 7.05
N ARG A 64 -9.77 -9.41 8.03
CA ARG A 64 -9.19 -10.30 9.05
C ARG A 64 -8.56 -11.55 8.45
N ALA A 65 -9.20 -12.16 7.45
CA ALA A 65 -8.63 -13.31 6.77
C ALA A 65 -7.32 -12.98 6.04
N VAL A 66 -7.21 -11.80 5.43
CA VAL A 66 -5.97 -11.34 4.80
C VAL A 66 -4.89 -11.10 5.83
N GLU A 67 -5.18 -10.41 6.93
CA GLU A 67 -4.23 -10.20 8.02
C GLU A 67 -3.72 -11.52 8.61
N GLU A 68 -4.62 -12.49 8.80
CA GLU A 68 -4.27 -13.82 9.30
C GLU A 68 -3.35 -14.58 8.32
N ILE A 69 -3.55 -14.44 7.00
CA ILE A 69 -2.65 -15.02 6.00
C ILE A 69 -1.26 -14.39 6.09
N VAL A 70 -1.16 -13.07 6.27
CA VAL A 70 0.12 -12.39 6.48
C VAL A 70 0.82 -12.94 7.72
N ARG A 71 0.12 -13.06 8.86
CA ARG A 71 0.65 -13.59 10.11
C ARG A 71 1.12 -15.04 9.98
N LYS A 72 0.34 -15.91 9.33
CA LYS A 72 0.69 -17.31 9.07
C LYS A 72 1.96 -17.48 8.24
N ASN A 73 2.28 -16.48 7.42
CA ASN A 73 3.50 -16.46 6.62
C ASN A 73 4.68 -15.72 7.30
N GLY A 74 4.57 -15.43 8.59
CA GLY A 74 5.67 -14.89 9.40
C GLY A 74 5.90 -13.39 9.23
N ALA A 75 4.91 -12.63 8.82
CA ALA A 75 4.97 -11.17 8.75
C ALA A 75 3.89 -10.51 9.62
N ILE A 76 4.11 -9.27 10.00
CA ILE A 76 3.13 -8.47 10.76
C ILE A 76 2.27 -7.67 9.76
N PRO A 77 0.95 -7.83 9.74
CA PRO A 77 0.07 -7.01 8.91
C PRO A 77 -0.07 -5.61 9.50
N ALA A 78 -0.10 -4.62 8.63
CA ALA A 78 -0.32 -3.22 8.98
C ALA A 78 -1.39 -2.62 8.06
N THR A 79 -2.66 -2.81 8.40
CA THR A 79 -3.77 -2.15 7.69
C THR A 79 -3.71 -0.66 7.95
N ILE A 80 -3.72 0.16 6.88
CA ILE A 80 -3.52 1.60 6.92
C ILE A 80 -4.81 2.35 6.62
N ALA A 81 -5.11 3.33 7.47
CA ALA A 81 -6.26 4.22 7.31
C ALA A 81 -5.95 5.62 7.87
N ILE A 82 -6.86 6.56 7.69
CA ILE A 82 -6.83 7.85 8.41
C ILE A 82 -7.97 7.84 9.44
N ILE A 83 -7.62 8.00 10.71
CA ILE A 83 -8.57 7.99 11.83
C ILE A 83 -8.49 9.32 12.56
N GLN A 84 -9.59 10.08 12.57
CA GLN A 84 -9.65 11.40 13.20
C GLN A 84 -8.45 12.30 12.80
N GLY A 85 -8.13 12.30 11.50
CA GLY A 85 -7.03 13.08 10.94
C GLY A 85 -5.63 12.54 11.21
N LYS A 86 -5.48 11.35 11.78
CA LYS A 86 -4.18 10.69 11.98
C LYS A 86 -3.98 9.57 10.98
N CYS A 87 -2.85 9.56 10.30
CA CYS A 87 -2.43 8.44 9.47
C CYS A 87 -2.12 7.25 10.39
N THR A 88 -3.02 6.30 10.49
CA THR A 88 -2.93 5.13 11.38
C THR A 88 -2.38 3.94 10.62
N VAL A 89 -1.36 3.31 11.17
CA VAL A 89 -0.63 2.16 10.61
C VAL A 89 -0.77 0.97 11.55
N GLY A 90 -1.55 -0.01 11.12
CA GLY A 90 -2.04 -1.10 11.96
C GLY A 90 -3.33 -0.70 12.69
N LEU A 91 -4.46 -1.22 12.22
CA LEU A 91 -5.75 -1.00 12.87
C LEU A 91 -5.96 -2.00 13.99
N THR A 92 -6.65 -1.58 15.05
CA THR A 92 -7.20 -2.50 16.06
C THR A 92 -8.43 -3.21 15.49
N ASP A 93 -8.86 -4.29 16.13
CA ASP A 93 -10.08 -5.00 15.75
C ASP A 93 -11.33 -4.10 15.81
N GLU A 94 -11.40 -3.19 16.78
CA GLU A 94 -12.50 -2.24 16.94
C GLU A 94 -12.48 -1.19 15.82
N GLU A 95 -11.30 -0.69 15.44
CA GLU A 95 -11.14 0.26 14.33
C GLU A 95 -11.49 -0.39 13.00
N LEU A 96 -11.04 -1.62 12.76
CA LEU A 96 -11.37 -2.38 11.57
C LEU A 96 -12.88 -2.64 11.47
N GLU A 97 -13.51 -3.02 12.57
CA GLU A 97 -14.97 -3.23 12.64
C GLU A 97 -15.74 -1.92 12.37
N TYR A 98 -15.28 -0.80 12.95
CA TYR A 98 -15.86 0.52 12.68
C TYR A 98 -15.78 0.89 11.19
N PHE A 99 -14.62 0.69 10.56
CA PHE A 99 -14.44 0.94 9.12
C PHE A 99 -15.35 0.07 8.24
N GLY A 100 -15.69 -1.12 8.69
CA GLY A 100 -16.59 -2.01 7.97
C GLY A 100 -18.06 -1.62 8.02
N GLN A 101 -18.48 -0.89 9.06
CA GLN A 101 -19.90 -0.55 9.31
C GLN A 101 -20.22 0.92 9.01
N ALA A 102 -19.30 1.85 9.25
CA ALA A 102 -19.53 3.27 9.12
C ALA A 102 -19.76 3.66 7.64
N LYS A 103 -20.69 4.62 7.43
CA LYS A 103 -21.08 5.08 6.10
C LYS A 103 -20.46 6.40 5.69
N ASP A 104 -19.82 7.09 6.63
CA ASP A 104 -19.23 8.42 6.49
C ASP A 104 -17.71 8.40 6.29
N ILE A 105 -17.13 7.21 6.06
CA ILE A 105 -15.71 7.06 5.76
C ILE A 105 -15.43 7.53 4.34
N LEU A 106 -14.57 8.52 4.21
CA LEU A 106 -14.17 9.06 2.92
C LEU A 106 -13.20 8.10 2.21
N LYS A 107 -13.34 7.96 0.89
CA LYS A 107 -12.31 7.32 0.08
C LYS A 107 -11.20 8.34 -0.19
N VAL A 108 -9.99 8.07 0.30
CA VAL A 108 -8.89 9.03 0.33
C VAL A 108 -7.76 8.61 -0.60
N SER A 109 -7.49 9.44 -1.60
CA SER A 109 -6.26 9.40 -2.39
C SER A 109 -5.34 10.56 -1.97
N LEU A 110 -4.18 10.71 -2.62
CA LEU A 110 -3.17 11.72 -2.27
C LEU A 110 -3.74 13.13 -2.17
N ARG A 111 -4.58 13.52 -3.13
CA ARG A 111 -5.22 14.84 -3.19
C ARG A 111 -6.04 15.13 -1.93
N ASP A 112 -6.67 14.10 -1.36
CA ASP A 112 -7.66 14.27 -0.30
C ASP A 112 -7.03 14.23 1.09
N MET A 113 -5.80 13.69 1.23
CA MET A 113 -5.13 13.45 2.51
C MET A 113 -5.06 14.71 3.38
N SER A 114 -4.59 15.83 2.82
CA SER A 114 -4.42 17.07 3.59
C SER A 114 -5.76 17.57 4.13
N TYR A 115 -6.82 17.47 3.34
CA TYR A 115 -8.17 17.85 3.75
C TYR A 115 -8.66 16.98 4.90
N VAL A 116 -8.61 15.66 4.73
CA VAL A 116 -9.08 14.68 5.74
C VAL A 116 -8.32 14.83 7.05
N ILE A 117 -7.01 15.03 6.98
CA ILE A 117 -6.17 15.25 8.15
C ILE A 117 -6.53 16.56 8.86
N SER A 118 -6.65 17.66 8.12
CA SER A 118 -6.94 18.99 8.68
C SER A 118 -8.32 19.08 9.32
N GLN A 119 -9.29 18.34 8.78
CA GLN A 119 -10.66 18.30 9.27
C GLN A 119 -10.89 17.19 10.32
N GLN A 120 -9.85 16.45 10.69
CA GLN A 120 -9.93 15.34 11.65
C GLN A 120 -10.98 14.28 11.30
N LEU A 121 -11.12 13.99 9.99
CA LEU A 121 -12.10 13.05 9.46
C LEU A 121 -11.55 11.62 9.42
N TYR A 122 -12.43 10.68 9.05
CA TYR A 122 -12.08 9.28 8.78
C TYR A 122 -11.90 9.06 7.29
N GLY A 123 -10.85 8.33 6.91
CA GLY A 123 -10.52 8.06 5.52
C GLY A 123 -9.98 6.66 5.29
N ALA A 124 -10.63 5.94 4.37
CA ALA A 124 -10.11 4.69 3.83
C ALA A 124 -9.11 5.01 2.71
N THR A 125 -7.90 4.51 2.85
CA THR A 125 -6.79 4.82 1.97
C THR A 125 -6.81 3.98 0.70
N THR A 126 -6.67 4.65 -0.47
CA THR A 126 -6.41 3.99 -1.76
C THR A 126 -4.99 3.44 -1.82
N VAL A 127 -4.66 2.73 -2.89
CA VAL A 127 -3.29 2.24 -3.13
C VAL A 127 -2.27 3.38 -2.99
N ALA A 128 -2.48 4.52 -3.66
CA ALA A 128 -1.58 5.67 -3.57
C ALA A 128 -1.43 6.21 -2.13
N ALA A 129 -2.53 6.44 -1.43
CA ALA A 129 -2.47 6.95 -0.06
C ALA A 129 -1.85 5.94 0.91
N THR A 130 -2.11 4.64 0.72
CA THR A 130 -1.50 3.56 1.51
C THR A 130 0.02 3.53 1.30
N MET A 131 0.50 3.60 0.06
CA MET A 131 1.92 3.64 -0.27
C MET A 131 2.62 4.83 0.39
N ARG A 132 2.03 6.02 0.31
CA ARG A 132 2.57 7.23 0.94
C ARG A 132 2.74 7.05 2.44
N ILE A 133 1.72 6.55 3.12
CA ILE A 133 1.75 6.34 4.58
C ILE A 133 2.71 5.20 4.93
N ALA A 134 2.72 4.10 4.17
CA ALA A 134 3.66 2.99 4.35
C ALA A 134 5.12 3.47 4.23
N ALA A 135 5.44 4.26 3.20
CA ALA A 135 6.77 4.86 3.04
C ALA A 135 7.16 5.76 4.23
N MET A 136 6.23 6.60 4.72
CA MET A 136 6.45 7.45 5.89
C MET A 136 6.67 6.64 7.17
N ALA A 137 6.06 5.46 7.28
CA ALA A 137 6.25 4.53 8.40
C ALA A 137 7.49 3.62 8.25
N GLY A 138 8.15 3.63 7.08
CA GLY A 138 9.29 2.77 6.80
C GLY A 138 8.92 1.33 6.41
N ILE A 139 7.70 1.09 5.95
CA ILE A 139 7.24 -0.23 5.50
C ILE A 139 7.53 -0.37 4.00
N PRO A 140 8.40 -1.33 3.59
CA PRO A 140 8.84 -1.43 2.21
C PRO A 140 7.92 -2.29 1.31
N ILE A 141 6.98 -3.04 1.88
CA ILE A 141 6.10 -3.99 1.16
C ILE A 141 4.65 -3.64 1.40
N PHE A 142 3.90 -3.53 0.33
CA PHE A 142 2.45 -3.34 0.35
C PHE A 142 1.77 -4.40 -0.53
N VAL A 143 0.73 -5.03 -0.02
CA VAL A 143 -0.06 -6.03 -0.74
C VAL A 143 -1.50 -5.52 -0.93
N THR A 144 -2.00 -5.60 -2.16
CA THR A 144 -3.36 -5.19 -2.52
C THR A 144 -3.98 -6.16 -3.52
N GLY A 145 -5.29 -6.12 -3.70
CA GLY A 145 -5.98 -6.89 -4.73
C GLY A 145 -5.64 -6.38 -6.13
N GLY A 146 -5.88 -5.11 -6.39
CA GLY A 146 -5.66 -4.53 -7.72
C GLY A 146 -5.29 -3.06 -7.67
N ILE A 147 -4.35 -2.67 -8.52
CA ILE A 147 -3.91 -1.28 -8.67
C ILE A 147 -4.78 -0.53 -9.69
N GLY A 148 -4.78 0.80 -9.57
CA GLY A 148 -5.24 1.68 -10.63
C GLY A 148 -4.27 1.68 -11.81
N GLY A 149 -4.68 2.32 -12.88
CA GLY A 149 -3.90 2.38 -14.12
C GLY A 149 -4.34 3.56 -15.00
N VAL A 150 -4.02 3.48 -16.26
CA VAL A 150 -4.47 4.42 -17.30
C VAL A 150 -5.89 4.04 -17.73
N HIS A 151 -6.82 4.98 -17.68
CA HIS A 151 -8.19 4.73 -18.14
C HIS A 151 -8.27 4.66 -19.68
N ARG A 152 -9.21 3.89 -20.20
CA ARG A 152 -9.49 3.88 -21.64
C ARG A 152 -9.93 5.26 -22.07
N GLY A 153 -9.34 5.79 -23.14
CA GLY A 153 -9.56 7.17 -23.60
C GLY A 153 -8.72 8.22 -22.85
N ALA A 154 -7.73 7.79 -22.07
CA ALA A 154 -6.84 8.69 -21.34
C ALA A 154 -5.99 9.58 -22.26
N GLU A 155 -5.80 9.19 -23.51
CA GLU A 155 -5.15 10.00 -24.55
C GLU A 155 -5.87 11.33 -24.81
N THR A 156 -7.14 11.44 -24.44
CA THR A 156 -7.94 12.67 -24.55
C THR A 156 -8.35 13.25 -23.21
N SER A 157 -8.58 12.39 -22.20
CA SER A 157 -9.08 12.79 -20.88
C SER A 157 -7.98 13.02 -19.84
N MET A 158 -6.79 12.49 -20.06
CA MET A 158 -5.69 12.45 -19.09
C MET A 158 -6.07 11.73 -17.78
N ASP A 159 -7.06 10.82 -17.83
CA ASP A 159 -7.51 10.08 -16.66
C ASP A 159 -6.55 8.94 -16.33
N ILE A 160 -5.59 9.23 -15.46
CA ILE A 160 -4.53 8.33 -15.02
C ILE A 160 -4.57 8.26 -13.49
N SER A 161 -4.53 7.04 -12.96
CA SER A 161 -4.58 6.83 -11.52
C SER A 161 -3.36 7.42 -10.80
N ALA A 162 -3.61 8.08 -9.67
CA ALA A 162 -2.56 8.53 -8.76
C ALA A 162 -1.69 7.38 -8.20
N ASP A 163 -2.17 6.13 -8.26
CA ASP A 163 -1.42 4.96 -7.85
C ASP A 163 -0.10 4.85 -8.63
N LEU A 164 -0.16 5.07 -9.95
CA LEU A 164 1.02 4.99 -10.81
C LEU A 164 2.02 6.13 -10.52
N THR A 165 1.50 7.33 -10.25
CA THR A 165 2.35 8.47 -9.88
C THR A 165 3.04 8.25 -8.54
N GLU A 166 2.34 7.66 -7.57
CA GLU A 166 2.93 7.41 -6.25
C GLU A 166 4.00 6.32 -6.29
N MET A 167 3.87 5.32 -7.18
CA MET A 167 4.90 4.30 -7.41
C MET A 167 6.24 4.91 -7.86
N GLU A 168 6.23 6.05 -8.56
CA GLU A 168 7.44 6.79 -8.93
C GLU A 168 8.11 7.45 -7.71
N HIS A 169 7.33 7.82 -6.68
CA HIS A 169 7.79 8.69 -5.59
C HIS A 169 8.11 7.95 -4.28
N THR A 170 7.74 6.67 -4.17
CA THR A 170 7.93 5.89 -2.94
C THR A 170 8.72 4.63 -3.18
N ASN A 171 9.61 4.30 -2.24
CA ASN A 171 10.35 3.03 -2.23
C ASN A 171 9.53 1.92 -1.56
N VAL A 172 8.31 1.68 -2.07
CA VAL A 172 7.41 0.64 -1.59
C VAL A 172 7.12 -0.33 -2.74
N ALA A 173 7.48 -1.58 -2.56
CA ALA A 173 7.16 -2.63 -3.53
C ALA A 173 5.68 -3.01 -3.38
N VAL A 174 4.91 -2.87 -4.47
CA VAL A 174 3.49 -3.21 -4.50
C VAL A 174 3.30 -4.60 -5.10
N VAL A 175 2.76 -5.51 -4.32
CA VAL A 175 2.37 -6.85 -4.77
C VAL A 175 0.86 -6.84 -4.99
N SER A 176 0.42 -7.14 -6.22
CA SER A 176 -1.00 -7.10 -6.57
C SER A 176 -1.39 -8.25 -7.49
N ALA A 177 -2.70 -8.53 -7.59
CA ALA A 177 -3.22 -9.44 -8.60
C ALA A 177 -3.31 -8.78 -9.99
N GLY A 178 -2.88 -7.55 -10.15
CA GLY A 178 -2.76 -6.83 -11.41
C GLY A 178 -3.48 -5.48 -11.44
N VAL A 179 -3.59 -4.94 -12.64
CA VAL A 179 -4.37 -3.73 -12.92
C VAL A 179 -5.85 -4.07 -12.98
N LYS A 180 -6.73 -3.21 -12.47
CA LYS A 180 -8.19 -3.41 -12.58
C LYS A 180 -8.60 -3.55 -14.04
N SER A 181 -9.39 -4.58 -14.37
CA SER A 181 -9.72 -5.00 -15.74
C SER A 181 -10.46 -3.94 -16.58
N ILE A 182 -11.08 -2.94 -15.94
CA ILE A 182 -11.75 -1.82 -16.62
C ILE A 182 -10.77 -0.83 -17.26
N LEU A 183 -9.49 -0.91 -16.89
CA LEU A 183 -8.44 0.01 -17.33
C LEU A 183 -7.77 -0.46 -18.62
N ASP A 184 -6.95 0.40 -19.21
CA ASP A 184 -6.12 0.05 -20.34
C ASP A 184 -4.77 -0.50 -19.84
N ILE A 185 -4.59 -1.81 -20.00
CA ILE A 185 -3.40 -2.51 -19.50
C ILE A 185 -2.17 -2.10 -20.33
N GLY A 186 -2.31 -1.96 -21.66
CA GLY A 186 -1.22 -1.58 -22.55
C GLY A 186 -0.69 -0.19 -22.19
N LEU A 187 -1.56 0.81 -22.16
CA LEU A 187 -1.20 2.18 -21.78
C LEU A 187 -0.69 2.27 -20.34
N THR A 188 -1.16 1.41 -19.45
CA THR A 188 -0.65 1.36 -18.08
C THR A 188 0.79 0.89 -18.02
N LEU A 189 1.16 -0.13 -18.81
CA LEU A 189 2.54 -0.62 -18.91
C LEU A 189 3.47 0.45 -19.50
N GLU A 190 3.04 1.12 -20.57
CA GLU A 190 3.79 2.22 -21.18
C GLU A 190 4.01 3.39 -20.20
N TYR A 191 2.99 3.68 -19.39
CA TYR A 191 3.11 4.73 -18.38
C TYR A 191 4.09 4.33 -17.26
N LEU A 192 4.03 3.08 -16.78
CA LEU A 192 4.96 2.56 -15.78
C LEU A 192 6.40 2.57 -16.29
N GLU A 193 6.62 2.15 -17.55
CA GLU A 193 7.92 2.19 -18.19
C GLU A 193 8.45 3.62 -18.28
N THR A 194 7.63 4.57 -18.75
CA THR A 194 7.99 6.00 -18.84
C THR A 194 8.40 6.58 -17.48
N LYS A 195 7.78 6.09 -16.38
CA LYS A 195 8.09 6.50 -15.00
C LYS A 195 9.28 5.74 -14.40
N GLY A 196 9.88 4.81 -15.14
CA GLY A 196 10.99 3.99 -14.67
C GLY A 196 10.62 3.01 -13.57
N ILE A 197 9.35 2.60 -13.49
CA ILE A 197 8.84 1.69 -12.46
C ILE A 197 9.03 0.25 -12.93
N PRO A 198 9.84 -0.56 -12.22
CA PRO A 198 10.02 -1.98 -12.54
C PRO A 198 8.72 -2.76 -12.40
N VAL A 199 8.38 -3.55 -13.42
CA VAL A 199 7.22 -4.44 -13.40
C VAL A 199 7.69 -5.89 -13.53
N VAL A 200 7.30 -6.74 -12.58
CA VAL A 200 7.65 -8.16 -12.57
C VAL A 200 6.40 -9.00 -12.40
N THR A 201 6.23 -9.99 -13.24
CA THR A 201 5.15 -10.98 -13.11
C THR A 201 5.68 -12.29 -12.51
N PHE A 202 4.91 -12.89 -11.60
CA PHE A 202 5.30 -14.12 -10.94
C PHE A 202 4.67 -15.33 -11.62
N LYS A 203 5.53 -16.25 -12.12
CA LYS A 203 5.12 -17.51 -12.79
C LYS A 203 4.21 -17.34 -14.02
N GLN A 204 4.25 -16.20 -14.68
CA GLN A 204 3.52 -15.93 -15.92
C GLN A 204 4.21 -14.86 -16.74
N GLU A 205 3.96 -14.81 -18.05
CA GLU A 205 4.55 -13.83 -18.96
C GLU A 205 3.66 -12.59 -19.11
N ALA A 206 2.34 -12.78 -19.10
CA ALA A 206 1.40 -11.69 -19.28
C ALA A 206 1.22 -10.88 -17.98
N PHE A 207 1.10 -9.56 -18.13
CA PHE A 207 0.72 -8.69 -17.02
C PHE A 207 -0.73 -8.98 -16.61
N PRO A 208 -1.00 -9.31 -15.34
CA PRO A 208 -2.32 -9.75 -14.92
C PRO A 208 -3.32 -8.59 -14.84
N SER A 209 -4.59 -8.93 -15.08
CA SER A 209 -5.72 -8.05 -14.81
C SER A 209 -6.49 -8.53 -13.59
N PHE A 210 -6.77 -7.61 -12.69
CA PHE A 210 -7.59 -7.85 -11.49
C PHE A 210 -9.06 -7.58 -11.80
N TYR A 211 -9.92 -8.48 -11.34
CA TYR A 211 -11.36 -8.41 -11.57
C TYR A 211 -12.09 -7.72 -10.43
#